data_502afee654eb21ffa7ffddad6b965899
#
_entry.id   502afee654eb21ffa7ffddad6b965899
#
_cell.length_a   1.000
_cell.length_b   1.000
_cell.length_c   1.000
_cell.angle_alpha   90.00
_cell.angle_beta   90.00
_cell.angle_gamma   90.00
#
_symmetry.space_group_name_H-M   'P 1'
#
loop_
_entity.id
_entity.type
_entity.pdbx_description
1 polymer ?
#
loop_
_entity_poly.entity_id
_entity_poly.type
_entity_poly.pdbx_seq_one_letter_code
_entity_poly.pdbx_strand_id
1 'polypeptide(L)'
;IIEKEPAVSEPAPILTPEPAPTPSTAEKTPALACSRTFSPQFNKSPYYNGALFDAHFHMPNLIDFSALGGHGAELANGHAADVDKYTLLDSILCRFNEESVRGAIGFTMGAEEALAETIQTAKSFNQRSSGKINLFLMPQIFSIDTLKNIAASNEGLFKGYGEIAFYYGEQKYQKPDDQKFLDIYEVAGKHNLIVMMHPDARQESSVENLLQKNPNVKFLIHGFEIENSITNLIGKYPNAYYSIDANLIRLPGSGPPLYTANNKGEFKLKFTQNFDSMLNYAINSWKAKVEQYPDRFMWGTDRGDPWHYDEEVGVLLEEFGRAFIGRLDPAVQEKFAYKNAEKLLQK
;
A
#
# COMPACT_ATOMS: atom_id res chain seq x y z
N ILE A 1 -21.98 78.18 -11.33
CA ILE A 1 -21.55 76.75 -11.28
C ILE A 1 -21.23 76.49 -9.83
N ILE A 2 -22.09 75.68 -9.16
CA ILE A 2 -21.91 75.31 -7.77
C ILE A 2 -21.34 73.88 -7.80
N GLU A 3 -20.11 73.70 -7.37
CA GLU A 3 -19.47 72.42 -7.19
C GLU A 3 -20.12 71.72 -5.98
N LYS A 4 -20.62 70.50 -6.20
CA LYS A 4 -21.08 69.59 -5.14
C LYS A 4 -19.90 68.84 -4.58
N GLU A 5 -19.67 68.94 -3.28
CA GLU A 5 -18.72 68.12 -2.53
C GLU A 5 -19.11 66.61 -2.61
N PRO A 6 -18.14 65.69 -2.70
CA PRO A 6 -18.42 64.28 -2.70
C PRO A 6 -18.82 63.78 -1.30
N ALA A 7 -19.88 62.99 -1.23
CA ALA A 7 -20.35 62.35 -0.03
C ALA A 7 -19.32 61.38 0.56
N VAL A 8 -18.99 61.52 1.81
CA VAL A 8 -18.16 60.61 2.61
C VAL A 8 -18.95 59.34 2.87
N SER A 9 -18.47 58.22 2.35
CA SER A 9 -19.08 56.90 2.65
C SER A 9 -18.73 56.43 4.04
N GLU A 10 -19.75 56.02 4.81
CA GLU A 10 -19.56 55.42 6.12
C GLU A 10 -18.74 54.12 6.01
N PRO A 11 -17.82 53.82 6.97
CA PRO A 11 -17.09 52.59 7.00
C PRO A 11 -18.02 51.39 7.29
N ALA A 12 -17.83 50.30 6.52
CA ALA A 12 -18.58 49.06 6.71
C ALA A 12 -18.36 48.47 8.14
N PRO A 13 -19.36 47.84 8.75
CA PRO A 13 -19.24 47.25 10.06
C PRO A 13 -18.19 46.11 10.06
N ILE A 14 -17.28 46.20 11.03
CA ILE A 14 -16.28 45.15 11.28
C ILE A 14 -17.01 43.90 11.79
N LEU A 15 -17.12 42.87 10.96
CA LEU A 15 -17.59 41.57 11.38
C LEU A 15 -16.58 40.95 12.36
N THR A 16 -16.97 40.76 13.59
CA THR A 16 -16.23 39.97 14.57
C THR A 16 -16.21 38.52 14.09
N PRO A 17 -15.04 37.86 14.04
CA PRO A 17 -14.97 36.44 13.63
C PRO A 17 -15.77 35.60 14.63
N GLU A 18 -16.61 34.75 14.10
CA GLU A 18 -17.35 33.71 14.83
C GLU A 18 -16.38 32.81 15.59
N PRO A 19 -16.61 32.50 16.90
CA PRO A 19 -15.70 31.62 17.62
C PRO A 19 -15.63 30.24 16.94
N ALA A 20 -14.41 29.75 16.76
CA ALA A 20 -14.18 28.43 16.18
C ALA A 20 -14.99 27.38 16.96
N PRO A 21 -15.62 26.41 16.26
CA PRO A 21 -16.41 25.37 16.90
C PRO A 21 -15.50 24.58 17.87
N THR A 22 -15.98 24.47 19.11
CA THR A 22 -15.32 23.67 20.16
C THR A 22 -15.17 22.24 19.62
N PRO A 23 -13.97 21.61 19.72
CA PRO A 23 -13.81 20.24 19.26
C PRO A 23 -14.79 19.34 20.03
N SER A 24 -15.71 18.74 19.30
CA SER A 24 -16.61 17.71 19.82
C SER A 24 -15.74 16.61 20.42
N THR A 25 -15.94 16.30 21.68
CA THR A 25 -15.40 15.10 22.31
C THR A 25 -15.95 13.92 21.53
N ALA A 26 -15.15 13.38 20.60
CA ALA A 26 -15.51 12.19 19.84
C ALA A 26 -15.81 11.09 20.87
N GLU A 27 -17.09 10.69 20.95
CA GLU A 27 -17.46 9.47 21.66
C GLU A 27 -16.58 8.34 21.15
N LYS A 28 -15.88 7.68 22.07
CA LYS A 28 -15.12 6.47 21.75
C LYS A 28 -16.12 5.43 21.25
N THR A 29 -16.21 5.26 19.96
CA THR A 29 -16.93 4.12 19.37
C THR A 29 -16.36 2.86 20.02
N PRO A 30 -17.18 1.96 20.59
CA PRO A 30 -16.68 0.73 21.17
C PRO A 30 -15.84 0.00 20.12
N ALA A 31 -14.66 -0.45 20.52
CA ALA A 31 -13.81 -1.26 19.65
C ALA A 31 -14.64 -2.46 19.18
N LEU A 32 -14.75 -2.65 17.88
CA LEU A 32 -15.33 -3.84 17.29
C LEU A 32 -14.61 -5.05 17.92
N ALA A 33 -15.38 -5.94 18.55
CA ALA A 33 -14.85 -7.16 19.13
C ALA A 33 -14.53 -8.12 17.97
N CYS A 34 -13.32 -7.99 17.43
CA CYS A 34 -12.84 -8.82 16.35
C CYS A 34 -11.66 -9.63 16.84
N SER A 35 -11.91 -10.88 17.09
CA SER A 35 -10.87 -11.87 17.31
C SER A 35 -11.37 -13.23 16.88
N ARG A 36 -10.64 -13.87 16.01
CA ARG A 36 -10.85 -15.30 15.74
C ARG A 36 -9.53 -16.04 15.86
N THR A 37 -9.62 -17.30 16.17
CA THR A 37 -8.48 -18.20 16.07
C THR A 37 -8.38 -18.68 14.64
N PHE A 38 -7.18 -18.66 14.07
CA PHE A 38 -6.92 -19.23 12.77
C PHE A 38 -7.39 -20.67 12.70
N SER A 39 -8.22 -20.99 11.70
CA SER A 39 -8.78 -22.32 11.48
C SER A 39 -8.67 -22.68 9.98
N PRO A 40 -7.72 -23.55 9.62
CA PRO A 40 -7.48 -23.89 8.22
C PRO A 40 -8.66 -24.67 7.62
N GLN A 41 -9.04 -24.33 6.38
CA GLN A 41 -10.12 -24.96 5.62
C GLN A 41 -9.60 -26.08 4.70
N PHE A 42 -8.34 -25.95 4.20
CA PHE A 42 -7.75 -26.86 3.22
C PHE A 42 -6.93 -27.99 3.83
N ASN A 43 -6.71 -28.00 5.15
CA ASN A 43 -5.92 -29.01 5.86
C ASN A 43 -4.53 -29.24 5.25
N LYS A 44 -3.80 -28.17 4.97
CA LYS A 44 -2.48 -28.15 4.31
C LYS A 44 -1.34 -27.85 5.28
N SER A 45 -1.21 -28.66 6.33
CA SER A 45 -0.04 -28.57 7.23
C SER A 45 1.29 -28.78 6.47
N PRO A 46 2.40 -28.16 6.92
CA PRO A 46 2.48 -27.27 8.10
C PRO A 46 1.98 -25.86 7.80
N TYR A 47 1.38 -25.23 8.81
CA TYR A 47 0.98 -23.83 8.80
C TYR A 47 1.86 -23.01 9.73
N TYR A 48 2.19 -21.80 9.32
CA TYR A 48 2.78 -20.80 10.21
C TYR A 48 1.71 -20.22 11.13
N ASN A 49 1.95 -20.27 12.44
CA ASN A 49 0.97 -19.83 13.45
C ASN A 49 1.37 -18.49 14.11
N GLY A 50 2.44 -17.85 13.67
CA GLY A 50 2.91 -16.58 14.20
C GLY A 50 2.18 -15.36 13.62
N ALA A 51 2.67 -14.18 13.98
CA ALA A 51 2.17 -12.91 13.48
C ALA A 51 2.52 -12.68 12.00
N LEU A 52 1.68 -11.91 11.32
CA LEU A 52 1.89 -11.43 9.95
C LEU A 52 2.08 -9.91 9.95
N PHE A 53 2.68 -9.36 8.90
CA PHE A 53 2.71 -7.94 8.58
C PHE A 53 2.51 -7.79 7.08
N ASP A 54 1.45 -7.08 6.69
CA ASP A 54 1.12 -6.90 5.27
C ASP A 54 1.98 -5.79 4.66
N ALA A 55 2.98 -6.18 3.87
CA ALA A 55 3.91 -5.22 3.27
C ALA A 55 3.34 -4.54 2.01
N HIS A 56 2.15 -4.91 1.56
CA HIS A 56 1.51 -4.32 0.39
C HIS A 56 -0.02 -4.34 0.52
N PHE A 57 -0.58 -3.19 0.90
CA PHE A 57 -2.00 -3.04 1.16
C PHE A 57 -2.49 -1.69 0.63
N HIS A 58 -3.39 -1.67 -0.35
CA HIS A 58 -4.00 -0.43 -0.81
C HIS A 58 -5.08 0.01 0.17
N MET A 59 -5.00 1.25 0.64
CA MET A 59 -6.02 1.81 1.51
C MET A 59 -7.29 2.09 0.70
N PRO A 60 -8.45 1.58 1.13
CA PRO A 60 -9.68 1.84 0.42
C PRO A 60 -10.04 3.33 0.55
N ASN A 61 -10.20 3.98 -0.58
CA ASN A 61 -10.75 5.34 -0.76
C ASN A 61 -10.44 6.35 0.35
N LEU A 62 -9.20 6.85 0.37
CA LEU A 62 -8.89 8.05 1.15
C LEU A 62 -9.32 9.34 0.43
N ILE A 63 -9.67 9.25 -0.87
CA ILE A 63 -10.07 10.37 -1.73
C ILE A 63 -11.29 9.94 -2.52
N ASP A 64 -12.18 10.89 -2.81
CA ASP A 64 -13.23 10.70 -3.81
C ASP A 64 -12.63 10.69 -5.21
N PHE A 65 -12.37 9.49 -5.72
CA PHE A 65 -11.81 9.31 -7.07
C PHE A 65 -12.76 9.71 -8.19
N SER A 66 -14.04 9.94 -7.90
CA SER A 66 -14.99 10.39 -8.91
C SER A 66 -14.59 11.73 -9.54
N ALA A 67 -13.86 12.55 -8.78
CA ALA A 67 -13.35 13.83 -9.24
C ALA A 67 -12.17 13.71 -10.23
N LEU A 68 -11.49 12.55 -10.29
CA LEU A 68 -10.28 12.37 -11.10
C LEU A 68 -10.57 11.92 -12.55
N GLY A 69 -11.81 11.54 -12.87
CA GLY A 69 -12.21 11.07 -14.21
C GLY A 69 -11.55 9.76 -14.66
N GLY A 70 -11.98 9.21 -15.80
CA GLY A 70 -11.36 8.03 -16.41
C GLY A 70 -11.27 6.81 -15.47
N HIS A 71 -10.09 6.20 -15.37
CA HIS A 71 -9.86 5.01 -14.51
C HIS A 71 -10.11 5.29 -13.01
N GLY A 72 -9.90 6.52 -12.56
CA GLY A 72 -10.27 6.93 -11.20
C GLY A 72 -11.76 6.81 -10.94
N ALA A 73 -12.61 7.15 -11.93
CA ALA A 73 -14.05 6.98 -11.83
C ALA A 73 -14.48 5.50 -11.82
N GLU A 74 -13.78 4.63 -12.55
CA GLU A 74 -14.02 3.19 -12.53
C GLU A 74 -13.67 2.60 -11.16
N LEU A 75 -12.56 2.99 -10.56
CA LEU A 75 -12.17 2.62 -9.20
C LEU A 75 -13.19 3.12 -8.18
N ALA A 76 -13.65 4.38 -8.30
CA ALA A 76 -14.67 4.95 -7.42
C ALA A 76 -16.02 4.23 -7.53
N ASN A 77 -16.43 3.86 -8.72
CA ASN A 77 -17.67 3.12 -8.96
C ASN A 77 -17.64 1.68 -8.45
N GLY A 78 -16.46 1.09 -8.35
CA GLY A 78 -16.26 -0.23 -7.74
C GLY A 78 -16.23 -0.21 -6.22
N HIS A 79 -15.90 0.92 -5.60
CA HIS A 79 -15.92 1.11 -4.15
C HIS A 79 -17.29 1.65 -3.76
N ALA A 80 -17.97 0.99 -2.82
CA ALA A 80 -19.27 1.43 -2.33
C ALA A 80 -19.16 2.91 -1.90
N ALA A 81 -19.65 3.81 -2.76
CA ALA A 81 -19.60 5.26 -2.55
C ALA A 81 -20.32 5.72 -1.26
N ASP A 82 -21.07 4.80 -0.64
CA ASP A 82 -21.92 5.05 0.53
C ASP A 82 -21.31 4.57 1.86
N VAL A 83 -20.10 3.99 1.86
CA VAL A 83 -19.46 3.54 3.12
C VAL A 83 -18.52 4.62 3.60
N ASP A 84 -18.79 5.14 4.80
CA ASP A 84 -17.88 6.06 5.47
C ASP A 84 -16.49 5.45 5.59
N LYS A 85 -15.48 6.19 5.13
CA LYS A 85 -14.07 5.75 5.09
C LYS A 85 -13.52 5.29 6.45
N TYR A 86 -14.04 5.84 7.53
CA TYR A 86 -13.62 5.46 8.89
C TYR A 86 -14.25 4.15 9.35
N THR A 87 -15.50 3.89 9.00
CA THR A 87 -16.16 2.60 9.24
C THR A 87 -15.42 1.50 8.48
N LEU A 88 -15.00 1.77 7.26
CA LEU A 88 -14.21 0.84 6.48
C LEU A 88 -12.83 0.60 7.10
N LEU A 89 -12.14 1.63 7.61
CA LEU A 89 -10.89 1.47 8.34
C LEU A 89 -11.06 0.59 9.59
N ASP A 90 -12.10 0.81 10.38
CA ASP A 90 -12.36 0.00 11.56
C ASP A 90 -12.61 -1.47 11.20
N SER A 91 -13.30 -1.73 10.09
CA SER A 91 -13.47 -3.06 9.52
C SER A 91 -12.14 -3.71 9.10
N ILE A 92 -11.25 -2.95 8.46
CA ILE A 92 -9.91 -3.42 8.08
C ILE A 92 -9.07 -3.75 9.32
N LEU A 93 -9.06 -2.87 10.31
CA LEU A 93 -8.33 -3.08 11.57
C LEU A 93 -8.87 -4.30 12.33
N CYS A 94 -10.18 -4.51 12.27
CA CYS A 94 -10.85 -5.69 12.79
C CYS A 94 -10.31 -6.96 12.11
N ARG A 95 -10.27 -6.97 10.78
CA ARG A 95 -9.74 -8.12 10.01
C ARG A 95 -8.27 -8.36 10.29
N PHE A 96 -7.45 -7.32 10.39
CA PHE A 96 -6.06 -7.48 10.76
C PHE A 96 -5.89 -8.17 12.13
N ASN A 97 -6.79 -7.88 13.08
CA ASN A 97 -6.78 -8.60 14.35
C ASN A 97 -7.18 -10.08 14.19
N GLU A 98 -8.20 -10.37 13.37
CA GLU A 98 -8.63 -11.74 13.07
C GLU A 98 -7.57 -12.54 12.32
N GLU A 99 -6.87 -11.92 11.38
CA GLU A 99 -5.79 -12.50 10.60
C GLU A 99 -4.44 -12.51 11.35
N SER A 100 -4.37 -12.00 12.60
CA SER A 100 -3.13 -11.81 13.37
C SER A 100 -2.10 -10.94 12.65
N VAL A 101 -2.56 -9.96 11.86
CA VAL A 101 -1.72 -8.97 11.18
C VAL A 101 -1.37 -7.86 12.16
N ARG A 102 -0.09 -7.70 12.46
CA ARG A 102 0.43 -6.71 13.42
C ARG A 102 0.38 -5.28 12.87
N GLY A 103 0.53 -5.14 11.57
CA GLY A 103 0.52 -3.87 10.88
C GLY A 103 0.60 -4.06 9.37
N ALA A 104 0.53 -2.94 8.64
CA ALA A 104 0.65 -2.93 7.19
C ALA A 104 1.41 -1.71 6.68
N ILE A 105 1.95 -1.83 5.46
CA ILE A 105 2.27 -0.71 4.59
C ILE A 105 0.99 -0.42 3.81
N GLY A 106 0.39 0.75 4.07
CA GLY A 106 -0.87 1.17 3.45
C GLY A 106 -0.66 2.23 2.38
N PHE A 107 -0.97 1.93 1.12
CA PHE A 107 -0.84 2.88 0.01
C PHE A 107 -2.05 3.80 -0.04
N THR A 108 -1.78 5.09 0.06
CA THR A 108 -2.78 6.17 0.10
C THR A 108 -2.66 6.98 -1.18
N MET A 109 -3.69 6.95 -2.03
CA MET A 109 -3.69 7.81 -3.22
C MET A 109 -3.85 9.27 -2.84
N GLY A 110 -3.12 10.15 -3.54
CA GLY A 110 -3.20 11.60 -3.38
C GLY A 110 -3.20 12.29 -4.74
N ALA A 111 -3.96 13.39 -4.85
CA ALA A 111 -3.91 14.30 -5.99
C ALA A 111 -3.55 15.70 -5.50
N GLU A 112 -2.89 16.52 -6.34
CA GLU A 112 -2.50 17.88 -5.95
C GLU A 112 -3.72 18.73 -5.58
N GLU A 113 -4.81 18.59 -6.30
CA GLU A 113 -6.06 19.32 -6.10
C GLU A 113 -6.75 18.98 -4.77
N ALA A 114 -6.56 17.76 -4.25
CA ALA A 114 -7.14 17.26 -3.01
C ALA A 114 -6.11 17.08 -1.88
N LEU A 115 -4.94 17.69 -2.00
CA LEU A 115 -3.80 17.42 -1.11
C LEU A 115 -4.11 17.68 0.37
N ALA A 116 -4.81 18.78 0.67
CA ALA A 116 -5.16 19.15 2.05
C ALA A 116 -6.07 18.08 2.69
N GLU A 117 -7.05 17.59 1.95
CA GLU A 117 -7.95 16.52 2.38
C GLU A 117 -7.19 15.18 2.52
N THR A 118 -6.31 14.84 1.58
CA THR A 118 -5.45 13.66 1.64
C THR A 118 -4.62 13.66 2.93
N ILE A 119 -3.96 14.77 3.25
CA ILE A 119 -3.14 14.90 4.46
C ILE A 119 -4.00 14.79 5.72
N GLN A 120 -5.16 15.46 5.76
CA GLN A 120 -6.07 15.39 6.91
C GLN A 120 -6.58 13.97 7.13
N THR A 121 -6.97 13.30 6.07
CA THR A 121 -7.42 11.91 6.12
C THR A 121 -6.29 10.98 6.57
N ALA A 122 -5.09 11.13 6.03
CA ALA A 122 -3.92 10.36 6.44
C ALA A 122 -3.60 10.53 7.94
N LYS A 123 -3.69 11.75 8.48
CA LYS A 123 -3.54 12.02 9.92
C LYS A 123 -4.60 11.28 10.74
N SER A 124 -5.85 11.31 10.30
CA SER A 124 -6.95 10.63 10.97
C SER A 124 -6.77 9.11 10.95
N PHE A 125 -6.35 8.55 9.82
CA PHE A 125 -6.06 7.11 9.71
C PHE A 125 -4.90 6.68 10.60
N ASN A 126 -3.81 7.44 10.61
CA ASN A 126 -2.67 7.15 11.48
C ASN A 126 -3.07 7.14 12.96
N GLN A 127 -3.88 8.11 13.38
CA GLN A 127 -4.39 8.19 14.73
C GLN A 127 -5.33 7.01 15.06
N ARG A 128 -6.31 6.71 14.21
CA ARG A 128 -7.28 5.62 14.44
C ARG A 128 -6.63 4.24 14.42
N SER A 129 -5.67 4.02 13.54
CA SER A 129 -4.94 2.76 13.48
C SER A 129 -3.93 2.58 14.62
N SER A 130 -3.70 3.61 15.43
CA SER A 130 -2.67 3.61 16.48
C SER A 130 -1.28 3.22 15.94
N GLY A 131 -0.97 3.66 14.72
CA GLY A 131 0.29 3.38 14.04
C GLY A 131 0.43 1.96 13.46
N LYS A 132 -0.62 1.15 13.46
CA LYS A 132 -0.58 -0.17 12.80
C LYS A 132 -0.44 -0.05 11.28
N ILE A 133 -0.97 1.01 10.68
CA ILE A 133 -0.84 1.25 9.25
C ILE A 133 0.24 2.30 9.00
N ASN A 134 1.29 1.90 8.31
CA ASN A 134 2.39 2.76 7.90
C ASN A 134 2.09 3.31 6.51
N LEU A 135 1.65 4.56 6.45
CA LEU A 135 1.15 5.15 5.23
C LEU A 135 2.27 5.46 4.23
N PHE A 136 2.08 5.04 2.98
CA PHE A 136 2.86 5.46 1.83
C PHE A 136 1.99 6.36 0.96
N LEU A 137 2.55 7.49 0.53
CA LEU A 137 1.86 8.39 -0.38
C LEU A 137 2.00 7.86 -1.80
N MET A 138 0.90 7.37 -2.37
CA MET A 138 0.85 6.89 -3.74
C MET A 138 0.62 8.06 -4.69
N PRO A 139 1.58 8.35 -5.59
CA PRO A 139 1.44 9.48 -6.48
C PRO A 139 0.48 9.15 -7.62
N GLN A 140 -0.45 10.07 -7.88
CA GLN A 140 -1.01 10.12 -9.22
C GLN A 140 -0.19 11.05 -10.10
N ILE A 141 0.04 12.28 -9.70
CA ILE A 141 1.00 13.20 -10.30
C ILE A 141 1.27 14.28 -9.23
N PHE A 142 2.42 14.21 -8.58
CA PHE A 142 2.88 15.34 -7.78
C PHE A 142 4.05 16.02 -8.48
N SER A 143 4.03 17.33 -8.50
CA SER A 143 5.23 18.07 -8.81
C SER A 143 6.31 17.78 -7.76
N ILE A 144 7.57 17.88 -8.15
CA ILE A 144 8.68 17.64 -7.21
C ILE A 144 8.65 18.62 -6.03
N ASP A 145 8.17 19.84 -6.24
CA ASP A 145 8.05 20.83 -5.19
C ASP A 145 6.89 20.53 -4.23
N THR A 146 5.78 20.03 -4.74
CA THR A 146 4.69 19.51 -3.91
C THR A 146 5.17 18.37 -3.02
N LEU A 147 5.91 17.40 -3.57
CA LEU A 147 6.47 16.28 -2.80
C LEU A 147 7.43 16.76 -1.71
N LYS A 148 8.33 17.70 -2.01
CA LYS A 148 9.22 18.33 -1.01
C LYS A 148 8.42 18.98 0.12
N ASN A 149 7.38 19.72 -0.22
CA ASN A 149 6.53 20.41 0.75
C ASN A 149 5.77 19.41 1.65
N ILE A 150 5.21 18.35 1.07
CA ILE A 150 4.54 17.29 1.84
C ILE A 150 5.52 16.66 2.82
N ALA A 151 6.69 16.25 2.35
CA ALA A 151 7.69 15.57 3.16
C ALA A 151 8.21 16.46 4.32
N ALA A 152 8.45 17.74 4.04
CA ALA A 152 8.94 18.69 5.05
C ALA A 152 7.85 19.09 6.06
N SER A 153 6.61 19.33 5.60
CA SER A 153 5.52 19.84 6.47
C SER A 153 4.80 18.74 7.26
N ASN A 154 4.97 17.47 6.88
CA ASN A 154 4.29 16.32 7.49
C ASN A 154 5.29 15.22 7.84
N GLU A 155 6.43 15.60 8.43
CA GLU A 155 7.49 14.65 8.80
C GLU A 155 6.94 13.50 9.65
N GLY A 156 7.24 12.28 9.21
CA GLY A 156 6.84 11.05 9.90
C GLY A 156 5.41 10.59 9.66
N LEU A 157 4.55 11.39 9.02
CA LEU A 157 3.19 10.98 8.64
C LEU A 157 3.24 9.88 7.57
N PHE A 158 4.02 10.10 6.51
CA PHE A 158 4.28 9.12 5.49
C PHE A 158 5.63 8.44 5.74
N LYS A 159 5.66 7.12 5.62
CA LYS A 159 6.88 6.30 5.74
C LYS A 159 7.51 6.03 4.38
N GLY A 160 6.78 6.25 3.32
CA GLY A 160 7.24 6.00 1.97
C GLY A 160 6.45 6.75 0.90
N TYR A 161 6.91 6.56 -0.33
CA TYR A 161 6.35 7.11 -1.55
C TYR A 161 6.17 5.99 -2.57
N GLY A 162 5.00 5.88 -3.17
CA GLY A 162 4.61 4.78 -4.07
C GLY A 162 3.27 4.18 -3.61
N GLU A 163 2.72 3.27 -4.34
CA GLU A 163 3.32 2.47 -5.40
C GLU A 163 3.50 3.30 -6.69
N ILE A 164 4.69 3.28 -7.28
CA ILE A 164 4.94 3.84 -8.62
C ILE A 164 4.80 2.68 -9.61
N ALA A 165 3.68 2.62 -10.31
CA ALA A 165 3.39 1.56 -11.26
C ALA A 165 3.76 1.95 -12.69
N PHE A 166 4.71 1.23 -13.28
CA PHE A 166 5.23 1.51 -14.63
C PHE A 166 4.52 0.75 -15.75
N TYR A 167 3.52 -0.04 -15.43
CA TYR A 167 2.79 -0.88 -16.38
C TYR A 167 1.47 -0.27 -16.85
N TYR A 168 0.97 0.79 -16.19
CA TYR A 168 -0.28 1.46 -16.58
C TYR A 168 -0.23 2.99 -16.38
N GLY A 169 -1.29 3.68 -16.81
CA GLY A 169 -1.44 5.12 -16.65
C GLY A 169 -0.39 5.91 -17.43
N GLU A 170 -0.06 7.09 -16.94
CA GLU A 170 0.93 7.98 -17.56
C GLU A 170 2.37 7.44 -17.45
N GLN A 171 2.64 6.55 -16.52
CA GLN A 171 3.95 5.95 -16.29
C GLN A 171 4.26 4.76 -17.21
N LYS A 172 3.26 4.23 -17.93
CA LYS A 172 3.37 3.00 -18.73
C LYS A 172 4.55 2.95 -19.72
N TYR A 173 4.99 4.10 -20.24
CA TYR A 173 6.08 4.16 -21.22
C TYR A 173 7.34 4.80 -20.65
N GLN A 174 7.39 4.98 -19.34
CA GLN A 174 8.50 5.61 -18.66
C GLN A 174 9.38 4.55 -18.00
N LYS A 175 10.62 4.92 -17.75
CA LYS A 175 11.56 4.02 -17.09
C LYS A 175 11.77 4.43 -15.64
N PRO A 176 11.97 3.48 -14.73
CA PRO A 176 12.26 3.77 -13.33
C PRO A 176 13.48 4.70 -13.13
N ASP A 177 14.40 4.76 -14.05
CA ASP A 177 15.61 5.60 -14.01
C ASP A 177 15.51 6.90 -14.86
N ASP A 178 14.33 7.27 -15.36
CA ASP A 178 14.11 8.55 -15.99
C ASP A 178 14.29 9.70 -14.98
N GLN A 179 14.81 10.85 -15.44
CA GLN A 179 15.25 11.94 -14.57
C GLN A 179 14.20 12.39 -13.56
N LYS A 180 12.92 12.48 -13.95
CA LYS A 180 11.86 12.88 -13.03
C LYS A 180 11.69 11.95 -11.82
N PHE A 181 11.92 10.65 -12.00
CA PHE A 181 11.86 9.69 -10.90
C PHE A 181 13.13 9.74 -10.06
N LEU A 182 14.30 9.98 -10.68
CA LEU A 182 15.54 10.20 -9.94
C LEU A 182 15.42 11.41 -9.00
N ASP A 183 14.76 12.49 -9.43
CA ASP A 183 14.48 13.66 -8.59
C ASP A 183 13.55 13.30 -7.41
N ILE A 184 12.54 12.45 -7.63
CA ILE A 184 11.68 11.91 -6.57
C ILE A 184 12.50 11.08 -5.57
N TYR A 185 13.39 10.22 -6.06
CA TYR A 185 14.22 9.37 -5.18
C TYR A 185 15.22 10.23 -4.37
N GLU A 186 15.72 11.32 -4.93
CA GLU A 186 16.53 12.27 -4.17
C GLU A 186 15.75 12.88 -2.99
N VAL A 187 14.50 13.29 -3.21
CA VAL A 187 13.62 13.77 -2.13
C VAL A 187 13.37 12.66 -1.11
N ALA A 188 13.05 11.46 -1.57
CA ALA A 188 12.83 10.31 -0.70
C ALA A 188 14.03 10.03 0.19
N GLY A 189 15.25 10.06 -0.37
CA GLY A 189 16.50 9.88 0.37
C GLY A 189 16.73 10.96 1.43
N LYS A 190 16.45 12.23 1.12
CA LYS A 190 16.59 13.36 2.05
C LYS A 190 15.63 13.25 3.25
N HIS A 191 14.46 12.67 3.05
CA HIS A 191 13.42 12.57 4.08
C HIS A 191 13.28 11.15 4.67
N ASN A 192 14.20 10.24 4.35
CA ASN A 192 14.17 8.83 4.78
C ASN A 192 12.85 8.12 4.42
N LEU A 193 12.30 8.41 3.26
CA LEU A 193 11.13 7.74 2.72
C LEU A 193 11.57 6.46 1.98
N ILE A 194 10.82 5.41 2.16
CA ILE A 194 10.95 4.19 1.37
C ILE A 194 10.24 4.42 0.03
N VAL A 195 10.82 3.96 -1.08
CA VAL A 195 10.15 4.01 -2.38
C VAL A 195 9.60 2.64 -2.72
N MET A 196 8.30 2.56 -2.97
CA MET A 196 7.66 1.35 -3.50
C MET A 196 7.43 1.49 -4.99
N MET A 197 7.71 0.43 -5.75
CA MET A 197 7.52 0.44 -7.20
C MET A 197 7.11 -0.92 -7.77
N HIS A 198 6.37 -0.84 -8.87
CA HIS A 198 6.00 -1.96 -9.73
C HIS A 198 6.58 -1.73 -11.14
N PRO A 199 7.78 -2.23 -11.43
CA PRO A 199 8.38 -2.13 -12.75
C PRO A 199 7.58 -2.91 -13.78
N ASP A 200 7.59 -2.44 -15.03
CA ASP A 200 7.05 -3.18 -16.17
C ASP A 200 8.05 -4.23 -16.68
N ALA A 201 7.60 -5.10 -17.55
CA ALA A 201 8.43 -6.09 -18.21
C ALA A 201 9.64 -5.45 -18.92
N ARG A 202 10.81 -6.07 -18.80
CA ARG A 202 12.07 -5.62 -19.43
C ARG A 202 12.64 -4.30 -18.86
N GLN A 203 12.28 -3.94 -17.65
CA GLN A 203 12.84 -2.76 -16.98
C GLN A 203 13.96 -3.10 -15.97
N GLU A 204 14.45 -4.33 -15.93
CA GLU A 204 15.48 -4.78 -14.96
C GLU A 204 16.73 -3.89 -14.97
N SER A 205 17.21 -3.53 -16.17
CA SER A 205 18.39 -2.66 -16.31
C SER A 205 18.14 -1.25 -15.76
N SER A 206 16.93 -0.72 -15.92
CA SER A 206 16.54 0.58 -15.36
C SER A 206 16.44 0.51 -13.84
N VAL A 207 15.87 -0.58 -13.30
CA VAL A 207 15.84 -0.83 -11.85
C VAL A 207 17.26 -0.99 -11.30
N GLU A 208 18.13 -1.72 -11.99
CA GLU A 208 19.53 -1.86 -11.58
C GLU A 208 20.22 -0.50 -11.51
N ASN A 209 20.06 0.35 -12.54
CA ASN A 209 20.66 1.67 -12.62
C ASN A 209 20.16 2.61 -11.50
N LEU A 210 18.86 2.62 -11.22
CA LEU A 210 18.33 3.44 -10.11
C LEU A 210 18.84 2.99 -8.74
N LEU A 211 18.91 1.67 -8.47
CA LEU A 211 19.43 1.12 -7.22
C LEU A 211 20.88 1.54 -6.98
N GLN A 212 21.69 1.49 -8.05
CA GLN A 212 23.09 1.91 -8.00
C GLN A 212 23.24 3.41 -7.74
N LYS A 213 22.41 4.24 -8.38
CA LYS A 213 22.49 5.71 -8.23
C LYS A 213 21.95 6.22 -6.90
N ASN A 214 21.09 5.47 -6.23
CA ASN A 214 20.42 5.88 -5.01
C ASN A 214 20.68 4.91 -3.83
N PRO A 215 21.93 4.69 -3.42
CA PRO A 215 22.29 3.67 -2.42
C PRO A 215 21.71 3.97 -1.03
N ASN A 216 21.32 5.20 -0.74
CA ASN A 216 20.76 5.65 0.53
C ASN A 216 19.22 5.58 0.57
N VAL A 217 18.56 5.22 -0.54
CA VAL A 217 17.12 5.05 -0.62
C VAL A 217 16.80 3.56 -0.53
N LYS A 218 15.88 3.18 0.34
CA LYS A 218 15.35 1.81 0.40
C LYS A 218 14.25 1.66 -0.63
N PHE A 219 14.36 0.65 -1.49
CA PHE A 219 13.37 0.35 -2.52
C PHE A 219 12.65 -0.95 -2.20
N LEU A 220 11.33 -0.87 -2.02
CA LEU A 220 10.44 -2.01 -1.94
C LEU A 220 9.87 -2.26 -3.33
N ILE A 221 10.24 -3.36 -3.94
CA ILE A 221 9.87 -3.72 -5.31
C ILE A 221 8.83 -4.84 -5.25
N HIS A 222 7.91 -4.86 -6.18
CA HIS A 222 7.00 -5.99 -6.39
C HIS A 222 6.65 -6.14 -7.88
N GLY A 223 5.77 -7.10 -8.20
CA GLY A 223 5.32 -7.37 -9.56
C GLY A 223 5.96 -8.62 -10.18
N PHE A 224 5.13 -9.39 -10.87
CA PHE A 224 5.56 -10.65 -11.48
C PHE A 224 6.47 -10.43 -12.70
N GLU A 225 6.49 -9.25 -13.28
CA GLU A 225 7.29 -8.89 -14.45
C GLU A 225 8.78 -8.96 -14.17
N ILE A 226 9.18 -8.73 -12.92
CA ILE A 226 10.59 -8.68 -12.50
C ILE A 226 11.01 -9.89 -11.65
N GLU A 227 10.12 -10.84 -11.39
CA GLU A 227 10.37 -11.97 -10.46
C GLU A 227 11.60 -12.83 -10.83
N ASN A 228 11.95 -12.89 -12.12
CA ASN A 228 13.09 -13.69 -12.58
C ASN A 228 14.45 -13.05 -12.32
N SER A 229 14.49 -11.71 -12.27
CA SER A 229 15.73 -10.94 -12.08
C SER A 229 15.90 -10.45 -10.63
N ILE A 230 14.86 -10.53 -9.79
CA ILE A 230 14.87 -9.91 -8.47
C ILE A 230 15.98 -10.45 -7.54
N THR A 231 16.32 -11.72 -7.61
CA THR A 231 17.40 -12.30 -6.80
C THR A 231 18.76 -11.74 -7.16
N ASN A 232 19.01 -11.46 -8.44
CA ASN A 232 20.23 -10.80 -8.90
C ASN A 232 20.32 -9.36 -8.38
N LEU A 233 19.22 -8.62 -8.43
CA LEU A 233 19.14 -7.24 -7.94
C LEU A 233 19.36 -7.20 -6.42
N ILE A 234 18.65 -8.03 -5.65
CA ILE A 234 18.79 -8.13 -4.19
C ILE A 234 20.20 -8.57 -3.77
N GLY A 235 20.82 -9.46 -4.53
CA GLY A 235 22.17 -9.94 -4.26
C GLY A 235 23.26 -8.90 -4.47
N LYS A 236 23.04 -7.95 -5.39
CA LYS A 236 23.98 -6.86 -5.70
C LYS A 236 23.73 -5.60 -4.86
N TYR A 237 22.46 -5.27 -4.57
CA TYR A 237 22.06 -3.97 -4.02
C TYR A 237 21.43 -4.13 -2.64
N PRO A 238 22.11 -3.67 -1.57
CA PRO A 238 21.62 -3.81 -0.19
C PRO A 238 20.37 -2.98 0.10
N ASN A 239 20.04 -2.01 -0.75
CA ASN A 239 18.86 -1.16 -0.66
C ASN A 239 17.63 -1.72 -1.40
N ALA A 240 17.73 -2.89 -2.04
CA ALA A 240 16.63 -3.57 -2.71
C ALA A 240 15.94 -4.56 -1.78
N TYR A 241 14.61 -4.48 -1.71
CA TYR A 241 13.71 -5.37 -0.99
C TYR A 241 12.57 -5.79 -1.93
N TYR A 242 11.89 -6.90 -1.60
CA TYR A 242 10.81 -7.37 -2.45
C TYR A 242 9.61 -7.86 -1.63
N SER A 243 8.42 -7.38 -1.98
CA SER A 243 7.16 -7.91 -1.48
C SER A 243 6.68 -9.04 -2.39
N ILE A 244 6.52 -10.23 -1.80
CA ILE A 244 5.82 -11.32 -2.47
C ILE A 244 4.37 -11.29 -1.98
N ASP A 245 3.52 -10.72 -2.79
CA ASP A 245 2.12 -10.42 -2.50
C ASP A 245 1.17 -11.27 -3.35
N ALA A 246 0.37 -10.67 -4.20
CA ALA A 246 -0.49 -11.37 -5.15
C ALA A 246 0.25 -12.42 -5.98
N ASN A 247 1.57 -12.29 -6.16
CA ASN A 247 2.41 -13.26 -6.88
C ASN A 247 2.46 -14.65 -6.22
N LEU A 248 2.13 -14.77 -4.94
CA LEU A 248 1.99 -16.08 -4.29
C LEU A 248 0.81 -16.86 -4.85
N ILE A 249 -0.28 -16.20 -5.23
CA ILE A 249 -1.54 -16.83 -5.63
C ILE A 249 -1.71 -16.90 -7.15
N ARG A 250 -0.69 -17.43 -7.84
CA ARG A 250 -0.68 -17.62 -9.29
C ARG A 250 -1.04 -19.04 -9.68
N LEU A 251 -1.83 -19.16 -10.73
CA LEU A 251 -2.08 -20.45 -11.37
C LEU A 251 -0.88 -20.85 -12.23
N PRO A 252 -0.43 -22.10 -12.18
CA PRO A 252 0.64 -22.59 -13.04
C PRO A 252 0.32 -22.33 -14.53
N GLY A 253 1.28 -21.72 -15.25
CA GLY A 253 1.13 -21.42 -16.68
C GLY A 253 0.19 -20.25 -17.01
N SER A 254 -0.40 -19.59 -16.02
CA SER A 254 -1.12 -18.33 -16.20
C SER A 254 -0.17 -17.14 -16.17
N GLY A 255 -0.55 -16.06 -16.84
CA GLY A 255 0.19 -14.78 -16.74
C GLY A 255 0.00 -14.13 -15.36
N PRO A 256 -1.08 -13.38 -15.18
CA PRO A 256 -1.28 -12.56 -13.97
C PRO A 256 -1.68 -13.39 -12.73
N PRO A 257 -1.52 -12.82 -11.54
CA PRO A 257 -2.03 -13.39 -10.30
C PRO A 257 -3.56 -13.62 -10.32
N LEU A 258 -4.06 -14.48 -9.43
CA LEU A 258 -5.49 -14.79 -9.33
C LEU A 258 -6.36 -13.57 -8.95
N TYR A 259 -5.76 -12.52 -8.40
CA TYR A 259 -6.43 -11.24 -8.13
C TYR A 259 -7.00 -10.54 -9.36
N THR A 260 -6.63 -10.96 -10.56
CA THR A 260 -7.27 -10.49 -11.81
C THR A 260 -8.63 -11.16 -12.10
N ALA A 261 -9.15 -11.96 -11.16
CA ALA A 261 -10.54 -12.44 -11.22
C ALA A 261 -11.51 -11.24 -11.23
N ASN A 262 -12.60 -11.37 -12.00
CA ASN A 262 -13.54 -10.26 -12.21
C ASN A 262 -14.38 -9.94 -10.95
N ASN A 263 -14.47 -10.85 -10.00
CA ASN A 263 -15.25 -10.68 -8.78
C ASN A 263 -14.90 -11.75 -7.72
N LYS A 264 -15.41 -11.53 -6.51
CA LYS A 264 -15.24 -12.42 -5.36
C LYS A 264 -15.63 -13.88 -5.65
N GLY A 265 -16.74 -14.11 -6.34
CA GLY A 265 -17.24 -15.46 -6.61
C GLY A 265 -16.30 -16.24 -7.52
N GLU A 266 -15.81 -15.62 -8.59
CA GLU A 266 -14.83 -16.21 -9.48
C GLU A 266 -13.50 -16.49 -8.76
N PHE A 267 -13.02 -15.52 -7.97
CA PHE A 267 -11.82 -15.68 -7.15
C PHE A 267 -11.94 -16.89 -6.23
N LYS A 268 -12.97 -16.94 -5.40
CA LYS A 268 -13.19 -18.04 -4.44
C LYS A 268 -13.25 -19.40 -5.12
N LEU A 269 -13.98 -19.48 -6.25
CA LEU A 269 -14.10 -20.72 -7.00
C LEU A 269 -12.73 -21.20 -7.51
N LYS A 270 -12.02 -20.35 -8.22
CA LYS A 270 -10.69 -20.66 -8.77
C LYS A 270 -9.69 -20.97 -7.67
N PHE A 271 -9.72 -20.20 -6.59
CA PHE A 271 -8.83 -20.36 -5.45
C PHE A 271 -9.03 -21.73 -4.78
N THR A 272 -10.29 -22.09 -4.48
CA THR A 272 -10.62 -23.38 -3.84
C THR A 272 -10.24 -24.56 -4.72
N GLN A 273 -10.51 -24.47 -6.01
CA GLN A 273 -10.20 -25.56 -6.95
C GLN A 273 -8.69 -25.77 -7.18
N ASN A 274 -7.89 -24.71 -6.99
CA ASN A 274 -6.48 -24.71 -7.39
C ASN A 274 -5.52 -24.49 -6.22
N PHE A 275 -5.97 -24.53 -4.97
CA PHE A 275 -5.13 -24.23 -3.81
C PHE A 275 -3.81 -24.98 -3.83
N ASP A 276 -3.83 -26.31 -4.05
CA ASP A 276 -2.64 -27.15 -4.08
C ASP A 276 -1.68 -26.83 -5.22
N SER A 277 -2.24 -26.60 -6.40
CA SER A 277 -1.41 -26.27 -7.56
C SER A 277 -0.75 -24.90 -7.43
N MET A 278 -1.46 -23.93 -6.90
CA MET A 278 -0.91 -22.60 -6.58
C MET A 278 0.13 -22.68 -5.47
N LEU A 279 -0.13 -23.44 -4.40
CA LEU A 279 0.83 -23.58 -3.31
C LEU A 279 2.13 -24.27 -3.77
N ASN A 280 2.04 -25.32 -4.57
CA ASN A 280 3.20 -25.96 -5.16
C ASN A 280 3.95 -25.02 -6.11
N TYR A 281 3.24 -24.21 -6.90
CA TYR A 281 3.85 -23.19 -7.75
C TYR A 281 4.59 -22.14 -6.90
N ALA A 282 3.96 -21.61 -5.86
CA ALA A 282 4.58 -20.64 -4.96
C ALA A 282 5.84 -21.19 -4.28
N ILE A 283 5.81 -22.44 -3.81
CA ILE A 283 6.98 -23.10 -3.21
C ILE A 283 8.12 -23.20 -4.23
N ASN A 284 7.84 -23.70 -5.43
CA ASN A 284 8.84 -23.87 -6.46
C ASN A 284 9.45 -22.55 -6.96
N SER A 285 8.65 -21.50 -7.01
CA SER A 285 9.08 -20.19 -7.51
C SER A 285 9.81 -19.36 -6.46
N TRP A 286 9.41 -19.46 -5.18
CA TRP A 286 9.81 -18.47 -4.18
C TRP A 286 10.62 -19.02 -3.00
N LYS A 287 10.39 -20.28 -2.56
CA LYS A 287 11.03 -20.80 -1.35
C LYS A 287 12.55 -20.63 -1.38
N ALA A 288 13.22 -21.10 -2.42
CA ALA A 288 14.68 -21.02 -2.52
C ALA A 288 15.19 -19.57 -2.55
N LYS A 289 14.46 -18.65 -3.21
CA LYS A 289 14.82 -17.22 -3.25
C LYS A 289 14.72 -16.57 -1.88
N VAL A 290 13.64 -16.84 -1.15
CA VAL A 290 13.39 -16.31 0.20
C VAL A 290 14.45 -16.85 1.18
N GLU A 291 14.78 -18.12 1.12
CA GLU A 291 15.77 -18.75 2.01
C GLU A 291 17.21 -18.31 1.69
N GLN A 292 17.50 -18.00 0.41
CA GLN A 292 18.79 -17.44 0.01
C GLN A 292 19.01 -16.01 0.50
N TYR A 293 17.95 -15.20 0.52
CA TYR A 293 18.01 -13.80 0.94
C TYR A 293 16.98 -13.50 2.06
N PRO A 294 17.14 -14.11 3.25
CA PRO A 294 16.10 -14.16 4.26
C PRO A 294 15.74 -12.80 4.88
N ASP A 295 16.55 -11.77 4.67
CA ASP A 295 16.35 -10.41 5.20
C ASP A 295 15.80 -9.44 4.13
N ARG A 296 15.39 -9.93 2.94
CA ARG A 296 15.05 -9.07 1.78
C ARG A 296 13.64 -9.25 1.25
N PHE A 297 13.04 -10.41 1.49
CA PHE A 297 11.69 -10.71 1.06
C PHE A 297 10.71 -10.52 2.21
N MET A 298 9.50 -10.11 1.91
CA MET A 298 8.42 -9.95 2.88
C MET A 298 7.08 -10.34 2.28
N TRP A 299 6.18 -10.76 3.15
CA TRP A 299 4.82 -11.09 2.79
C TRP A 299 3.98 -9.84 2.64
N GLY A 300 3.05 -9.84 1.68
CA GLY A 300 2.02 -8.86 1.47
C GLY A 300 0.79 -9.48 0.84
N THR A 301 -0.26 -8.70 0.61
CA THR A 301 -1.50 -9.20 -0.01
C THR A 301 -1.86 -8.51 -1.30
N ASP A 302 -1.43 -7.28 -1.54
CA ASP A 302 -1.82 -6.46 -2.69
C ASP A 302 -3.34 -6.28 -2.81
N ARG A 303 -4.04 -6.17 -1.66
CA ARG A 303 -5.48 -5.91 -1.65
C ARG A 303 -5.74 -4.52 -2.17
N GLY A 304 -6.54 -4.38 -3.23
CA GLY A 304 -6.81 -3.12 -3.90
C GLY A 304 -8.24 -2.98 -4.39
N ASP A 305 -8.87 -4.05 -4.88
CA ASP A 305 -10.26 -4.04 -5.32
C ASP A 305 -11.25 -4.15 -4.15
N PRO A 306 -12.50 -3.63 -4.27
CA PRO A 306 -13.48 -3.65 -3.19
C PRO A 306 -13.74 -5.01 -2.58
N TRP A 307 -13.83 -6.05 -3.41
CA TRP A 307 -14.07 -7.40 -2.96
C TRP A 307 -12.85 -8.06 -2.28
N HIS A 308 -11.63 -7.50 -2.43
CA HIS A 308 -10.44 -7.95 -1.72
C HIS A 308 -10.53 -7.71 -0.20
N TYR A 309 -11.38 -6.79 0.23
CA TYR A 309 -11.59 -6.48 1.65
C TYR A 309 -12.67 -7.34 2.32
N ASP A 310 -13.30 -8.23 1.54
CA ASP A 310 -14.30 -9.17 2.08
C ASP A 310 -13.66 -10.19 3.01
N GLU A 311 -14.37 -10.56 4.08
CA GLU A 311 -13.91 -11.51 5.08
C GLU A 311 -13.55 -12.87 4.49
N GLU A 312 -14.36 -13.37 3.59
CA GLU A 312 -14.11 -14.69 2.97
C GLU A 312 -12.83 -14.67 2.13
N VAL A 313 -12.50 -13.53 1.49
CA VAL A 313 -11.24 -13.36 0.75
C VAL A 313 -10.07 -13.28 1.72
N GLY A 314 -10.19 -12.48 2.79
CA GLY A 314 -9.17 -12.35 3.83
C GLY A 314 -8.78 -13.71 4.43
N VAL A 315 -9.76 -14.53 4.78
CA VAL A 315 -9.53 -15.90 5.29
C VAL A 315 -8.73 -16.76 4.33
N LEU A 316 -9.06 -16.71 3.03
CA LEU A 316 -8.35 -17.50 2.01
C LEU A 316 -6.90 -17.03 1.84
N LEU A 317 -6.68 -15.72 1.81
CA LEU A 317 -5.34 -15.14 1.69
C LEU A 317 -4.47 -15.45 2.91
N GLU A 318 -5.04 -15.33 4.11
CA GLU A 318 -4.39 -15.71 5.36
C GLU A 318 -3.95 -17.17 5.33
N GLU A 319 -4.87 -18.08 5.01
CA GLU A 319 -4.57 -19.51 5.01
C GLU A 319 -3.48 -19.85 4.00
N PHE A 320 -3.54 -19.27 2.80
CA PHE A 320 -2.53 -19.48 1.78
C PHE A 320 -1.16 -18.96 2.20
N GLY A 321 -1.10 -17.73 2.71
CA GLY A 321 0.12 -17.14 3.23
C GLY A 321 0.74 -18.01 4.33
N ARG A 322 -0.08 -18.46 5.30
CA ARG A 322 0.38 -19.33 6.38
C ARG A 322 0.84 -20.71 5.90
N ALA A 323 0.17 -21.28 4.90
CA ALA A 323 0.57 -22.53 4.29
C ALA A 323 1.91 -22.41 3.56
N PHE A 324 2.14 -21.31 2.85
CA PHE A 324 3.43 -21.05 2.20
C PHE A 324 4.55 -20.82 3.23
N ILE A 325 4.32 -19.91 4.20
CA ILE A 325 5.30 -19.56 5.24
C ILE A 325 5.68 -20.79 6.06
N GLY A 326 4.71 -21.64 6.40
CA GLY A 326 4.96 -22.88 7.15
C GLY A 326 5.90 -23.86 6.44
N ARG A 327 6.15 -23.70 5.13
CA ARG A 327 7.06 -24.50 4.32
C ARG A 327 8.45 -23.90 4.15
N LEU A 328 8.65 -22.68 4.61
CA LEU A 328 9.98 -22.08 4.69
C LEU A 328 10.78 -22.67 5.85
N ASP A 329 12.11 -22.56 5.78
CA ASP A 329 12.97 -22.88 6.92
C ASP A 329 12.47 -22.13 8.16
N PRO A 330 12.34 -22.79 9.35
CA PRO A 330 11.86 -22.15 10.58
C PRO A 330 12.61 -20.87 10.95
N ALA A 331 13.91 -20.77 10.65
CA ALA A 331 14.70 -19.57 10.90
C ALA A 331 14.34 -18.37 10.00
N VAL A 332 13.61 -18.62 8.91
CA VAL A 332 13.21 -17.61 7.91
C VAL A 332 11.75 -17.21 8.04
N GLN A 333 10.91 -18.05 8.61
CA GLN A 333 9.46 -17.84 8.66
C GLN A 333 9.07 -16.48 9.24
N GLU A 334 9.53 -16.13 10.43
CA GLU A 334 9.20 -14.84 11.07
C GLU A 334 9.81 -13.65 10.33
N LYS A 335 10.97 -13.81 9.70
CA LYS A 335 11.60 -12.76 8.91
C LYS A 335 10.70 -12.41 7.72
N PHE A 336 10.28 -13.40 6.97
CA PHE A 336 9.39 -13.21 5.81
C PHE A 336 8.00 -12.75 6.23
N ALA A 337 7.45 -13.31 7.31
CA ALA A 337 6.09 -13.05 7.76
C ALA A 337 5.88 -11.60 8.26
N TYR A 338 6.84 -11.02 8.99
CA TYR A 338 6.67 -9.69 9.59
C TYR A 338 7.97 -8.93 9.91
N LYS A 339 9.07 -9.59 10.32
CA LYS A 339 10.25 -8.90 10.84
C LYS A 339 10.94 -8.03 9.78
N ASN A 340 10.98 -8.48 8.52
CA ASN A 340 11.61 -7.70 7.46
C ASN A 340 10.85 -6.42 7.15
N ALA A 341 9.52 -6.47 7.12
CA ALA A 341 8.69 -5.28 6.92
C ALA A 341 8.85 -4.29 8.09
N GLU A 342 8.80 -4.79 9.35
CA GLU A 342 9.03 -3.95 10.52
C GLU A 342 10.45 -3.32 10.50
N LYS A 343 11.47 -4.10 10.14
CA LYS A 343 12.86 -3.61 10.01
C LYS A 343 13.03 -2.58 8.89
N LEU A 344 12.36 -2.80 7.74
CA LEU A 344 12.38 -1.86 6.62
C LEU A 344 11.88 -0.48 7.04
N LEU A 345 10.81 -0.44 7.86
CA LEU A 345 10.16 0.77 8.36
C LEU A 345 10.92 1.49 9.48
N GLN A 346 11.91 0.85 10.10
CA GLN A 346 12.77 1.49 11.09
C GLN A 346 13.72 2.48 10.41
N LYS A 347 13.90 3.65 11.08
CA LYS A 347 14.80 4.71 10.61
C LYS A 347 16.26 4.32 10.74
#